data_6fa30751ca79d338a9a254037da936a3
#
_entry.id   6fa30751ca79d338a9a254037da936a3
#
_cell.length_a   1.000
_cell.length_b   1.000
_cell.length_c   1.000
_cell.angle_alpha   90.00
_cell.angle_beta   90.00
_cell.angle_gamma   90.00
#
_symmetry.space_group_name_H-M   'P 1'
#
loop_
_entity.id
_entity.type
_entity.pdbx_description
1 polymer ?
#
loop_
_entity_poly.entity_id
_entity_poly.type
_entity_poly.pdbx_seq_one_letter_code
_entity_poly.pdbx_strand_id
1 'polypeptide(L)'
;MRLEITVFPKSGRFEVVSKEGRVKVFLKSAPENNKANIELIKEMKKLLKADVRIVSGLTSKRKVLEIQMSKEELERLLSIDL
;
A
#
# COMPACT_ATOMS: atom_id res chain seq x y z
N MET A 1 5.99 4.69 10.34
CA MET A 1 4.66 5.34 10.40
C MET A 1 3.58 4.40 9.91
N ARG A 2 2.33 4.65 10.26
CA ARG A 2 1.19 3.88 9.78
C ARG A 2 0.46 4.63 8.68
N LEU A 3 0.13 3.91 7.62
CA LEU A 3 -0.57 4.47 6.46
C LEU A 3 -1.83 3.65 6.19
N GLU A 4 -2.97 4.32 6.16
CA GLU A 4 -4.23 3.70 5.79
C GLU A 4 -4.39 3.74 4.28
N ILE A 5 -4.68 2.58 3.68
CA ILE A 5 -4.84 2.46 2.23
C ILE A 5 -6.13 1.70 1.90
N THR A 6 -6.58 1.86 0.65
CA THR A 6 -7.64 1.04 0.08
C THR A 6 -7.05 0.26 -1.10
N VAL A 7 -7.29 -1.04 -1.12
CA VAL A 7 -6.70 -1.95 -2.10
C VAL A 7 -7.73 -2.38 -3.13
N PHE A 8 -7.32 -2.39 -4.40
CA PHE A 8 -8.14 -2.82 -5.53
C PHE A 8 -7.43 -3.98 -6.24
N PRO A 9 -7.80 -5.22 -5.95
CA PRO A 9 -7.19 -6.39 -6.60
C PRO A 9 -7.68 -6.58 -8.03
N LYS A 10 -7.07 -7.51 -8.75
CA LYS A 10 -7.40 -7.83 -10.16
C LYS A 10 -7.31 -6.64 -11.09
N SER A 11 -6.39 -5.73 -10.82
CA SER A 11 -6.11 -4.61 -11.69
C SER A 11 -5.04 -5.01 -12.69
N GLY A 12 -4.93 -4.29 -13.80
CA GLY A 12 -3.98 -4.64 -14.84
C GLY A 12 -2.52 -4.47 -14.45
N ARG A 13 -2.24 -3.68 -13.43
CA ARG A 13 -0.89 -3.41 -12.98
C ARG A 13 -0.89 -2.93 -11.54
N PHE A 14 0.30 -2.96 -10.93
CA PHE A 14 0.51 -2.35 -9.62
C PHE A 14 0.59 -0.83 -9.79
N GLU A 15 -0.19 -0.11 -9.01
CA GLU A 15 -0.18 1.36 -9.07
C GLU A 15 -0.61 1.93 -7.73
N VAL A 16 0.05 3.00 -7.31
CA VAL A 16 -0.32 3.74 -6.11
C VAL A 16 -0.83 5.10 -6.54
N VAL A 17 -2.06 5.43 -6.14
CA VAL A 17 -2.69 6.69 -6.47
C VAL A 17 -3.06 7.41 -5.18
N SER A 18 -2.70 8.67 -5.09
CA SER A 18 -3.03 9.50 -3.96
C SER A 18 -3.92 10.66 -4.41
N LYS A 19 -5.05 10.83 -3.73
CA LYS A 19 -5.96 11.92 -4.04
C LYS A 19 -6.69 12.33 -2.77
N GLU A 20 -6.67 13.63 -2.48
CA GLU A 20 -7.38 14.21 -1.36
C GLU A 20 -7.05 13.53 -0.02
N GLY A 21 -5.77 13.25 0.19
CA GLY A 21 -5.30 12.62 1.41
C GLY A 21 -5.59 11.13 1.51
N ARG A 22 -6.17 10.53 0.46
CA ARG A 22 -6.49 9.11 0.42
C ARG A 22 -5.52 8.39 -0.51
N VAL A 23 -5.06 7.22 -0.07
CA VAL A 23 -4.13 6.41 -0.84
C VAL A 23 -4.84 5.15 -1.32
N LYS A 24 -4.83 4.93 -2.64
CA LYS A 24 -5.40 3.75 -3.28
C LYS A 24 -4.26 2.95 -3.90
N VAL A 25 -4.29 1.64 -3.70
CA VAL A 25 -3.28 0.75 -4.23
C VAL A 25 -3.95 -0.30 -5.12
N PHE A 26 -3.55 -0.32 -6.38
CA PHE A 26 -4.06 -1.28 -7.36
C PHE A 26 -3.08 -2.42 -7.44
N LEU A 27 -3.58 -3.65 -7.37
CA LEU A 27 -2.79 -4.87 -7.38
C LEU A 27 -3.20 -5.76 -8.54
N LYS A 28 -2.25 -6.48 -9.11
CA LYS A 28 -2.52 -7.43 -10.20
C LYS A 28 -3.18 -8.69 -9.68
N SER A 29 -2.78 -9.15 -8.50
CA SER A 29 -3.22 -10.42 -7.94
C SER A 29 -4.69 -10.42 -7.55
N ALA A 30 -5.28 -11.61 -7.59
CA ALA A 30 -6.60 -11.84 -7.01
C ALA A 30 -6.51 -11.82 -5.48
N PRO A 31 -7.62 -11.56 -4.78
CA PRO A 31 -7.59 -11.50 -3.31
C PRO A 31 -7.50 -12.87 -2.64
N GLU A 32 -7.42 -13.93 -3.40
CA GLU A 32 -7.44 -15.31 -2.89
C GLU A 32 -6.06 -15.77 -2.45
N ASN A 33 -6.02 -16.67 -1.45
CA ASN A 33 -4.81 -17.32 -0.99
C ASN A 33 -3.70 -16.33 -0.58
N ASN A 34 -4.10 -15.19 -0.05
CA ASN A 34 -3.17 -14.18 0.43
C ASN A 34 -2.26 -13.58 -0.65
N LYS A 35 -2.54 -13.84 -1.92
CA LYS A 35 -1.70 -13.36 -3.03
C LYS A 35 -1.63 -11.85 -3.11
N ALA A 36 -2.76 -11.18 -2.91
CA ALA A 36 -2.81 -9.71 -2.95
C ALA A 36 -1.96 -9.09 -1.84
N ASN A 37 -1.99 -9.67 -0.64
CA ASN A 37 -1.18 -9.17 0.47
C ASN A 37 0.31 -9.34 0.21
N ILE A 38 0.70 -10.47 -0.38
CA ILE A 38 2.09 -10.73 -0.73
C ILE A 38 2.57 -9.71 -1.77
N GLU A 39 1.79 -9.50 -2.80
CA GLU A 39 2.12 -8.50 -3.84
C GLU A 39 2.22 -7.11 -3.24
N LEU A 40 1.26 -6.73 -2.39
CA LEU A 40 1.23 -5.43 -1.76
C LEU A 40 2.52 -5.15 -1.00
N ILE A 41 2.92 -6.07 -0.12
CA ILE A 41 4.13 -5.91 0.68
C ILE A 41 5.36 -5.85 -0.22
N LYS A 42 5.47 -6.77 -1.17
CA LYS A 42 6.63 -6.85 -2.06
C LYS A 42 6.79 -5.58 -2.88
N GLU A 43 5.71 -5.12 -3.51
CA GLU A 43 5.78 -3.95 -4.40
C GLU A 43 5.95 -2.65 -3.62
N MET A 44 5.33 -2.53 -2.46
CA MET A 44 5.52 -1.35 -1.61
C MET A 44 6.95 -1.26 -1.08
N LYS A 45 7.55 -2.39 -0.70
CA LYS A 45 8.96 -2.42 -0.29
C LYS A 45 9.89 -1.94 -1.41
N LYS A 46 9.63 -2.38 -2.63
CA LYS A 46 10.42 -1.96 -3.79
C LYS A 46 10.28 -0.46 -4.04
N LEU A 47 9.05 0.02 -4.00
CA LEU A 47 8.75 1.42 -4.28
C LEU A 47 9.35 2.35 -3.23
N LEU A 48 9.20 2.00 -1.96
CA LEU A 48 9.61 2.85 -0.85
C LEU A 48 11.02 2.58 -0.35
N LYS A 49 11.59 1.43 -0.72
CA LYS A 49 12.92 0.98 -0.24
C LYS A 49 12.97 0.97 1.29
N ALA A 50 11.91 0.48 1.90
CA ALA A 50 11.75 0.40 3.34
C ALA A 50 10.92 -0.82 3.70
N ASP A 51 11.04 -1.28 4.93
CA ASP A 51 10.23 -2.40 5.41
C ASP A 51 8.77 -1.99 5.52
N VAL A 52 7.90 -2.90 5.10
CA VAL A 52 6.46 -2.69 5.09
C VAL A 52 5.78 -3.94 5.62
N ARG A 53 4.81 -3.76 6.50
CA ARG A 53 3.97 -4.87 6.95
C ARG A 53 2.53 -4.42 7.11
N ILE A 54 1.60 -5.35 7.03
CA ILE A 54 0.19 -5.08 7.24
C ILE A 54 -0.12 -5.28 8.71
N VAL A 55 -0.60 -4.23 9.37
CA VAL A 55 -0.94 -4.30 10.80
C VAL A 55 -2.44 -4.43 11.04
N SER A 56 -3.25 -4.18 10.02
CA SER A 56 -4.71 -4.29 10.15
C SER A 56 -5.32 -4.52 8.78
N GLY A 57 -6.43 -5.23 8.74
CA GLY A 57 -7.22 -5.42 7.52
C GLY A 57 -6.69 -6.49 6.58
N LEU A 58 -6.16 -7.60 7.11
CA LEU A 58 -5.63 -8.68 6.27
C LEU A 58 -6.63 -9.21 5.24
N THR A 59 -7.91 -9.25 5.59
CA THR A 59 -8.95 -9.76 4.71
C THR A 59 -9.89 -8.66 4.20
N SER A 60 -9.51 -7.41 4.41
CA SER A 60 -10.32 -6.25 4.06
C SER A 60 -9.69 -5.48 2.90
N LYS A 61 -10.51 -4.75 2.16
CA LYS A 61 -10.00 -3.80 1.16
C LYS A 61 -9.29 -2.64 1.83
N ARG A 62 -9.73 -2.25 3.02
CA ARG A 62 -9.06 -1.21 3.80
C ARG A 62 -8.01 -1.86 4.66
N LYS A 63 -6.78 -1.40 4.53
CA LYS A 63 -5.64 -1.95 5.26
C LYS A 63 -4.85 -0.82 5.88
N VAL A 64 -4.17 -1.15 6.97
CA VAL A 64 -3.21 -0.23 7.58
C VAL A 64 -1.84 -0.86 7.46
N LEU A 65 -0.91 -0.12 6.90
CA LEU A 65 0.47 -0.55 6.73
C LEU A 65 1.35 0.14 7.77
N GLU A 66 2.29 -0.63 8.33
CA GLU A 66 3.39 -0.07 9.11
C GLU A 66 4.59 0.04 8.17
N ILE A 67 5.10 1.25 7.98
CA ILE A 67 6.19 1.52 7.05
C ILE A 67 7.36 2.11 7.83
N GLN A 68 8.54 1.54 7.65
CA GLN A 68 9.74 1.96 8.37
C GLN A 68 10.36 3.20 7.70
N MET A 69 9.62 4.30 7.77
CA MET A 69 10.10 5.60 7.30
C MET A 69 9.26 6.70 7.95
N SER A 70 9.74 7.94 7.86
CA SER A 70 9.03 9.08 8.42
C SER A 70 7.86 9.47 7.51
N LYS A 71 6.90 10.17 8.09
CA LYS A 71 5.77 10.72 7.35
C LYS A 71 6.26 11.65 6.24
N GLU A 72 7.24 12.48 6.53
CA GLU A 72 7.78 13.45 5.59
C GLU A 72 8.44 12.77 4.40
N GLU A 73 9.17 11.70 4.62
CA GLU A 73 9.78 10.93 3.53
C GLU A 73 8.73 10.28 2.65
N LEU A 74 7.70 9.72 3.27
CA LEU A 74 6.61 9.06 2.54
C LEU A 74 5.87 10.08 1.67
N GLU A 75 5.55 11.24 2.23
CA GLU A 75 4.88 12.30 1.50
C GLU A 75 5.68 12.73 0.28
N ARG A 76 7.00 12.85 0.44
CA ARG A 76 7.88 13.24 -0.66
C ARG A 76 7.95 12.17 -1.74
N LEU A 77 8.08 10.90 -1.35
CA LEU A 77 8.19 9.80 -2.31
C LEU A 77 6.91 9.57 -3.10
N LEU A 78 5.77 9.70 -2.46
CA LEU A 78 4.48 9.46 -3.10
C LEU A 78 3.86 10.73 -3.65
N SER A 79 4.48 11.89 -3.41
CA SER A 79 3.97 13.20 -3.82
C SER A 79 2.55 13.42 -3.27
N ILE A 80 2.36 13.10 -2.01
CA ILE A 80 1.06 13.23 -1.35
C ILE A 80 1.18 14.14 -0.14
N ASP A 81 0.04 14.65 0.30
CA ASP A 81 -0.06 15.47 1.49
C ASP A 81 -0.92 14.70 2.51
N LEU A 82 -0.27 14.17 3.51
CA LEU A 82 -0.93 13.42 4.57
C LEU A 82 -1.27 14.33 5.79
#